data_e8ab5648de198386fc1da50680a9e63d
#
_entry.id   e8ab5648de198386fc1da50680a9e63d
#
_cell.length_a   1.000
_cell.length_b   1.000
_cell.length_c   1.000
_cell.angle_alpha   90.00
_cell.angle_beta   90.00
_cell.angle_gamma   90.00
#
_symmetry.space_group_name_H-M   'P 1'
#
loop_
_entity.id
_entity.type
_entity.pdbx_description
1 polymer ?
#
loop_
_entity_poly.entity_id
_entity_poly.type
_entity_poly.pdbx_seq_one_letter_code
_entity_poly.pdbx_strand_id
1 'polypeptide(L)'
;FYELTMAQGYWKENMDQEVVFDMFFRKNPFNGGFSVLAGNETLIDILTEFKFSKEDIDYLREQKIFEEGFLEYLSNFKFSGDLYTMDEGTVIFPQEPIVRIHANLIEAQIIEGLLLNHINFQSLIATKTARVWIASKKAPIMEFGLRRAQGPDGAMSATRAAYIGGSSGTSNTLGGKLYGIPVMGTMAHAWIMSHPSELDAFREYAKIYPQNSVFLIDTYDTLKSGIKNAIIVGKELQEKGYNF
;
A
#
# COMPACT_ATOMS: atom_id res chain seq x y z
N PHE A 1 -1.84 17.94 13.09
CA PHE A 1 -2.05 18.89 14.17
C PHE A 1 -2.48 20.27 13.64
N TYR A 2 -1.82 20.78 12.58
CA TYR A 2 -2.16 22.08 11.99
C TYR A 2 -3.60 22.10 11.43
N GLU A 3 -4.10 21.01 10.92
CA GLU A 3 -5.46 20.87 10.42
C GLU A 3 -6.48 21.22 11.51
N LEU A 4 -6.28 20.70 12.72
CA LEU A 4 -7.20 20.95 13.85
C LEU A 4 -7.06 22.38 14.39
N THR A 5 -5.84 22.93 14.46
CA THR A 5 -5.65 24.30 14.95
C THR A 5 -6.20 25.34 13.98
N MET A 6 -6.02 25.11 12.66
CA MET A 6 -6.63 25.96 11.64
C MET A 6 -8.16 25.81 11.63
N ALA A 7 -8.66 24.58 11.73
CA ALA A 7 -10.11 24.32 11.81
C ALA A 7 -10.75 25.03 13.01
N GLN A 8 -10.13 25.01 14.19
CA GLN A 8 -10.60 25.82 15.33
C GLN A 8 -10.58 27.31 15.03
N GLY A 9 -9.53 27.81 14.37
CA GLY A 9 -9.46 29.22 13.96
C GLY A 9 -10.62 29.60 13.05
N TYR A 10 -10.88 28.82 12.02
CA TYR A 10 -12.02 29.01 11.10
C TYR A 10 -13.36 28.94 11.83
N TRP A 11 -13.55 27.96 12.70
CA TRP A 11 -14.75 27.81 13.52
C TRP A 11 -14.99 29.06 14.38
N LYS A 12 -13.96 29.58 15.03
CA LYS A 12 -14.02 30.73 15.92
C LYS A 12 -14.35 32.04 15.17
N GLU A 13 -13.80 32.17 13.96
CA GLU A 13 -14.03 33.34 13.09
C GLU A 13 -15.32 33.20 12.24
N ASN A 14 -16.10 32.11 12.41
CA ASN A 14 -17.28 31.78 11.62
C ASN A 14 -16.97 31.71 10.10
N MET A 15 -15.80 31.21 9.74
CA MET A 15 -15.33 31.05 8.36
C MET A 15 -15.64 29.64 7.85
N ASP A 16 -16.91 29.33 7.65
CA ASP A 16 -17.36 28.01 7.16
C ASP A 16 -18.00 28.12 5.77
N GLN A 17 -17.35 28.86 4.89
CA GLN A 17 -17.77 28.97 3.49
C GLN A 17 -17.40 27.71 2.70
N GLU A 18 -18.13 27.47 1.62
CA GLU A 18 -17.79 26.44 0.64
C GLU A 18 -16.47 26.76 -0.07
N VAL A 19 -15.62 25.76 -0.22
CA VAL A 19 -14.31 25.86 -0.87
C VAL A 19 -14.07 24.70 -1.82
N VAL A 20 -13.09 24.88 -2.71
CA VAL A 20 -12.59 23.84 -3.62
C VAL A 20 -11.10 23.63 -3.36
N PHE A 21 -10.72 22.42 -2.96
CA PHE A 21 -9.33 22.03 -2.79
C PHE A 21 -8.95 21.02 -3.88
N ASP A 22 -7.83 21.26 -4.54
CA ASP A 22 -7.27 20.37 -5.55
C ASP A 22 -5.97 19.72 -5.04
N MET A 23 -5.91 18.40 -5.09
CA MET A 23 -4.67 17.65 -4.90
C MET A 23 -4.01 17.38 -6.26
N PHE A 24 -2.70 17.57 -6.33
CA PHE A 24 -1.87 17.24 -7.49
C PHE A 24 -0.44 16.90 -7.07
N PHE A 25 0.30 16.18 -7.90
CA PHE A 25 1.73 15.97 -7.72
C PHE A 25 2.51 17.15 -8.31
N ARG A 26 3.44 17.73 -7.54
CA ARG A 26 4.31 18.83 -8.02
C ARG A 26 5.31 18.37 -9.06
N LYS A 27 5.77 17.12 -8.96
CA LYS A 27 6.70 16.46 -9.88
C LYS A 27 6.53 14.94 -9.82
N ASN A 28 6.88 14.26 -10.89
CA ASN A 28 6.89 12.80 -10.89
C ASN A 28 7.95 12.23 -9.92
N PRO A 29 7.65 11.12 -9.22
CA PRO A 29 8.61 10.44 -8.38
C PRO A 29 9.69 9.73 -9.23
N PHE A 30 10.80 9.41 -8.58
CA PHE A 30 11.90 8.60 -9.14
C PHE A 30 12.52 9.16 -10.44
N ASN A 31 12.47 10.47 -10.67
CA ASN A 31 12.83 11.11 -11.94
C ASN A 31 12.14 10.46 -13.15
N GLY A 32 10.90 9.99 -12.95
CA GLY A 32 10.10 9.32 -13.98
C GLY A 32 9.29 10.30 -14.83
N GLY A 33 8.73 9.79 -15.94
CA GLY A 33 7.87 10.55 -16.84
C GLY A 33 6.39 10.55 -16.47
N PHE A 34 5.97 9.74 -15.51
CA PHE A 34 4.56 9.58 -15.10
C PHE A 34 4.43 9.11 -13.67
N SER A 35 3.21 9.17 -13.13
CA SER A 35 2.79 8.49 -11.91
C SER A 35 1.56 7.64 -12.17
N VAL A 36 1.27 6.68 -11.30
CA VAL A 36 0.05 5.85 -11.33
C VAL A 36 -0.76 6.19 -10.09
N LEU A 37 -2.00 6.60 -10.26
CA LEU A 37 -2.90 6.95 -9.16
C LEU A 37 -3.34 5.68 -8.42
N ALA A 38 -3.26 5.72 -7.09
CA ALA A 38 -3.77 4.68 -6.20
C ALA A 38 -4.09 5.25 -4.82
N GLY A 39 -5.04 4.63 -4.11
CA GLY A 39 -5.42 4.98 -2.74
C GLY A 39 -6.74 5.71 -2.61
N ASN A 40 -7.36 6.14 -3.70
CA ASN A 40 -8.62 6.90 -3.63
C ASN A 40 -9.82 6.03 -3.21
N GLU A 41 -9.93 4.76 -3.62
CA GLU A 41 -11.04 3.91 -3.15
C GLU A 41 -10.96 3.69 -1.63
N THR A 42 -9.78 3.34 -1.11
CA THR A 42 -9.61 3.17 0.34
C THR A 42 -9.76 4.49 1.11
N LEU A 43 -9.43 5.63 0.50
CA LEU A 43 -9.69 6.95 1.06
C LEU A 43 -11.19 7.22 1.18
N ILE A 44 -11.98 6.90 0.15
CA ILE A 44 -13.44 7.06 0.14
C ILE A 44 -14.07 6.25 1.27
N ASP A 45 -13.66 4.98 1.45
CA ASP A 45 -14.13 4.14 2.54
C ASP A 45 -13.85 4.78 3.91
N ILE A 46 -12.63 5.29 4.10
CA ILE A 46 -12.25 5.99 5.34
C ILE A 46 -13.09 7.24 5.55
N LEU A 47 -13.25 8.09 4.54
CA LEU A 47 -14.01 9.35 4.65
C LEU A 47 -15.50 9.11 4.95
N THR A 48 -16.06 8.03 4.41
CA THR A 48 -17.46 7.66 4.66
C THR A 48 -17.72 7.32 6.13
N GLU A 49 -16.72 6.78 6.82
CA GLU A 49 -16.79 6.36 8.22
C GLU A 49 -16.13 7.36 9.18
N PHE A 50 -15.53 8.44 8.63
CA PHE A 50 -14.69 9.37 9.40
C PHE A 50 -15.49 10.12 10.44
N LYS A 51 -15.06 10.01 11.68
CA LYS A 51 -15.64 10.68 12.85
C LYS A 51 -14.61 10.76 13.97
N PHE A 52 -14.82 11.66 14.91
CA PHE A 52 -14.08 11.69 16.16
C PHE A 52 -14.84 10.87 17.21
N SER A 53 -14.18 9.87 17.79
CA SER A 53 -14.73 9.10 18.90
C SER A 53 -14.76 9.93 20.19
N LYS A 54 -15.46 9.43 21.19
CA LYS A 54 -15.42 10.07 22.51
C LYS A 54 -14.01 10.11 23.08
N GLU A 55 -13.25 9.05 22.89
CA GLU A 55 -11.86 8.93 23.33
C GLU A 55 -10.97 9.96 22.64
N ASP A 56 -11.16 10.24 21.36
CA ASP A 56 -10.43 11.27 20.63
C ASP A 56 -10.74 12.67 21.19
N ILE A 57 -12.01 12.97 21.44
CA ILE A 57 -12.43 14.24 22.01
C ILE A 57 -11.88 14.43 23.43
N ASP A 58 -11.92 13.39 24.26
CA ASP A 58 -11.36 13.43 25.61
C ASP A 58 -9.84 13.67 25.57
N TYR A 59 -9.13 13.00 24.66
CA TYR A 59 -7.70 13.24 24.43
C TYR A 59 -7.41 14.67 23.98
N LEU A 60 -8.16 15.20 23.02
CA LEU A 60 -7.98 16.59 22.55
C LEU A 60 -8.25 17.60 23.68
N ARG A 61 -9.23 17.34 24.55
CA ARG A 61 -9.52 18.16 25.73
C ARG A 61 -8.34 18.19 26.72
N GLU A 62 -7.71 17.06 26.95
CA GLU A 62 -6.52 16.96 27.81
C GLU A 62 -5.33 17.80 27.31
N GLN A 63 -5.24 18.03 25.99
CA GLN A 63 -4.20 18.89 25.43
C GLN A 63 -4.33 20.37 25.84
N LYS A 64 -5.52 20.81 26.28
CA LYS A 64 -5.80 22.20 26.73
C LYS A 64 -5.50 23.28 25.68
N ILE A 65 -5.62 22.94 24.41
CA ILE A 65 -5.38 23.81 23.26
C ILE A 65 -6.71 24.18 22.57
N PHE A 66 -7.68 23.28 22.67
CA PHE A 66 -8.95 23.39 21.97
C PHE A 66 -10.05 23.89 22.91
N GLU A 67 -10.91 24.79 22.40
CA GLU A 67 -12.07 25.33 23.13
C GLU A 67 -13.20 24.27 23.17
N GLU A 68 -13.96 24.22 24.27
CA GLU A 68 -15.00 23.19 24.47
C GLU A 68 -16.06 23.22 23.36
N GLY A 69 -16.46 24.42 22.88
CA GLY A 69 -17.40 24.53 21.77
C GLY A 69 -16.88 23.96 20.45
N PHE A 70 -15.56 24.04 20.20
CA PHE A 70 -14.96 23.38 19.04
C PHE A 70 -14.87 21.87 19.22
N LEU A 71 -14.59 21.38 20.42
CA LEU A 71 -14.62 19.94 20.74
C LEU A 71 -16.04 19.36 20.58
N GLU A 72 -17.07 20.11 20.95
CA GLU A 72 -18.45 19.74 20.68
C GLU A 72 -18.75 19.69 19.16
N TYR A 73 -18.26 20.65 18.38
CA TYR A 73 -18.34 20.63 16.92
C TYR A 73 -17.68 19.35 16.36
N LEU A 74 -16.45 19.03 16.79
CA LEU A 74 -15.74 17.83 16.34
C LEU A 74 -16.48 16.53 16.72
N SER A 75 -17.12 16.46 17.88
CA SER A 75 -17.89 15.27 18.31
C SER A 75 -19.07 14.94 17.37
N ASN A 76 -19.56 15.93 16.65
CA ASN A 76 -20.62 15.82 15.65
C ASN A 76 -20.11 15.83 14.20
N PHE A 77 -18.80 15.87 14.02
CA PHE A 77 -18.16 15.99 12.70
C PHE A 77 -18.51 14.80 11.80
N LYS A 78 -18.88 15.14 10.56
CA LYS A 78 -18.99 14.21 9.44
C LYS A 78 -18.50 14.94 8.20
N PHE A 79 -17.76 14.24 7.37
CA PHE A 79 -17.47 14.77 6.04
C PHE A 79 -18.74 14.71 5.18
N SER A 80 -19.19 15.85 4.70
CA SER A 80 -20.41 15.98 3.91
C SER A 80 -20.18 16.53 2.51
N GLY A 81 -18.91 16.84 2.17
CA GLY A 81 -18.51 17.38 0.89
C GLY A 81 -18.49 16.35 -0.24
N ASP A 82 -18.30 16.84 -1.46
CA ASP A 82 -18.12 16.02 -2.65
C ASP A 82 -16.64 15.79 -2.93
N LEU A 83 -16.32 14.55 -3.33
CA LEU A 83 -14.98 14.15 -3.79
C LEU A 83 -15.05 13.72 -5.24
N TYR A 84 -14.27 14.39 -6.10
CA TYR A 84 -14.08 14.03 -7.51
C TYR A 84 -12.66 13.51 -7.69
N THR A 85 -12.52 12.35 -8.32
CA THR A 85 -11.22 11.72 -8.53
C THR A 85 -11.18 10.96 -9.84
N MET A 86 -9.99 10.75 -10.38
CA MET A 86 -9.76 9.81 -11.47
C MET A 86 -9.80 8.37 -10.93
N ASP A 87 -10.04 7.40 -11.80
CA ASP A 87 -9.99 5.98 -11.43
C ASP A 87 -8.59 5.54 -11.03
N GLU A 88 -8.49 4.62 -10.08
CA GLU A 88 -7.22 4.01 -9.71
C GLU A 88 -6.58 3.29 -10.90
N GLY A 89 -5.25 3.31 -10.97
CA GLY A 89 -4.50 2.78 -12.11
C GLY A 89 -4.34 3.79 -13.26
N THR A 90 -5.01 4.93 -13.22
CA THR A 90 -4.84 6.01 -14.21
C THR A 90 -3.40 6.54 -14.18
N VAL A 91 -2.83 6.73 -15.36
CA VAL A 91 -1.54 7.42 -15.50
C VAL A 91 -1.79 8.92 -15.37
N ILE A 92 -1.08 9.55 -14.45
CA ILE A 92 -1.20 10.95 -14.10
C ILE A 92 0.14 11.70 -14.27
N PHE A 93 0.05 13.02 -14.44
CA PHE A 93 1.19 13.89 -14.67
C PHE A 93 1.24 15.03 -13.65
N PRO A 94 2.41 15.70 -13.46
CA PRO A 94 2.53 16.82 -12.53
C PRO A 94 1.59 17.97 -12.86
N GLN A 95 1.11 18.63 -11.82
CA GLN A 95 0.24 19.84 -11.88
C GLN A 95 -1.17 19.58 -12.43
N GLU A 96 -1.56 18.33 -12.67
CA GLU A 96 -2.93 17.95 -12.99
C GLU A 96 -3.71 17.68 -11.70
N PRO A 97 -4.90 18.28 -11.46
CA PRO A 97 -5.76 17.91 -10.35
C PRO A 97 -6.18 16.45 -10.46
N ILE A 98 -5.80 15.64 -9.47
CA ILE A 98 -6.12 14.21 -9.42
C ILE A 98 -7.23 13.88 -8.44
N VAL A 99 -7.39 14.70 -7.42
CA VAL A 99 -8.52 14.69 -6.49
C VAL A 99 -8.96 16.13 -6.28
N ARG A 100 -10.27 16.37 -6.36
CA ARG A 100 -10.90 17.64 -6.05
C ARG A 100 -11.93 17.46 -4.96
N ILE A 101 -11.87 18.28 -3.94
CA ILE A 101 -12.80 18.34 -2.82
C ILE A 101 -13.63 19.61 -2.92
N HIS A 102 -14.96 19.48 -2.93
CA HIS A 102 -15.91 20.57 -2.71
C HIS A 102 -16.54 20.36 -1.34
N ALA A 103 -16.24 21.19 -0.39
CA ALA A 103 -16.75 21.04 0.98
C ALA A 103 -16.72 22.38 1.72
N ASN A 104 -17.29 22.42 2.93
CA ASN A 104 -17.06 23.51 3.85
C ASN A 104 -15.59 23.60 4.23
N LEU A 105 -15.08 24.80 4.43
CA LEU A 105 -13.66 25.07 4.68
C LEU A 105 -13.10 24.24 5.84
N ILE A 106 -13.85 24.09 6.93
CA ILE A 106 -13.44 23.32 8.11
C ILE A 106 -13.33 21.84 7.77
N GLU A 107 -14.30 21.29 7.04
CA GLU A 107 -14.29 19.89 6.61
C GLU A 107 -13.12 19.61 5.67
N ALA A 108 -12.92 20.44 4.66
CA ALA A 108 -11.83 20.31 3.70
C ALA A 108 -10.46 20.35 4.40
N GLN A 109 -10.29 21.23 5.40
CA GLN A 109 -9.06 21.36 6.15
C GLN A 109 -8.77 20.15 7.04
N ILE A 110 -9.78 19.58 7.69
CA ILE A 110 -9.60 18.42 8.59
C ILE A 110 -9.12 17.19 7.84
N ILE A 111 -9.61 16.97 6.64
CA ILE A 111 -9.27 15.76 5.85
C ILE A 111 -7.97 15.90 5.03
N GLU A 112 -7.38 17.08 4.96
CA GLU A 112 -6.22 17.38 4.09
C GLU A 112 -5.06 16.38 4.31
N GLY A 113 -4.58 16.28 5.54
CA GLY A 113 -3.42 15.43 5.85
C GLY A 113 -3.69 13.95 5.60
N LEU A 114 -4.91 13.48 5.89
CA LEU A 114 -5.34 12.11 5.62
C LEU A 114 -5.31 11.82 4.11
N LEU A 115 -5.92 12.70 3.32
CA LEU A 115 -5.99 12.58 1.87
C LEU A 115 -4.58 12.57 1.24
N LEU A 116 -3.75 13.54 1.59
CA LEU A 116 -2.39 13.65 1.06
C LEU A 116 -1.55 12.41 1.40
N ASN A 117 -1.58 11.96 2.66
CA ASN A 117 -0.83 10.77 3.09
C ASN A 117 -1.25 9.52 2.33
N HIS A 118 -2.55 9.29 2.21
CA HIS A 118 -3.13 8.07 1.63
C HIS A 118 -2.83 7.94 0.14
N ILE A 119 -3.12 8.98 -0.62
CA ILE A 119 -2.90 9.01 -2.07
C ILE A 119 -1.41 9.04 -2.41
N ASN A 120 -0.61 9.83 -1.70
CA ASN A 120 0.81 9.95 -1.98
C ASN A 120 1.53 8.60 -1.84
N PHE A 121 1.37 7.93 -0.70
CA PHE A 121 2.07 6.67 -0.43
C PHE A 121 1.68 5.58 -1.43
N GLN A 122 0.38 5.37 -1.63
CA GLN A 122 -0.10 4.32 -2.53
C GLN A 122 0.27 4.60 -3.99
N SER A 123 0.18 5.84 -4.45
CA SER A 123 0.58 6.21 -5.81
C SER A 123 2.09 6.05 -6.03
N LEU A 124 2.94 6.31 -5.03
CA LEU A 124 4.38 6.05 -5.12
C LEU A 124 4.67 4.55 -5.30
N ILE A 125 4.01 3.68 -4.56
CA ILE A 125 4.18 2.22 -4.67
C ILE A 125 3.66 1.71 -6.01
N ALA A 126 2.46 2.11 -6.42
CA ALA A 126 1.88 1.74 -7.71
C ALA A 126 2.78 2.17 -8.87
N THR A 127 3.28 3.41 -8.83
CA THR A 127 4.21 3.95 -9.84
C THR A 127 5.50 3.15 -9.89
N LYS A 128 6.07 2.81 -8.74
CA LYS A 128 7.30 1.99 -8.68
C LYS A 128 7.07 0.63 -9.29
N THR A 129 5.98 -0.03 -8.96
CA THR A 129 5.63 -1.34 -9.51
C THR A 129 5.41 -1.28 -11.01
N ALA A 130 4.67 -0.29 -11.52
CA ALA A 130 4.45 -0.10 -12.95
C ALA A 130 5.77 0.10 -13.71
N ARG A 131 6.72 0.86 -13.15
CA ARG A 131 8.05 1.04 -13.74
C ARG A 131 8.86 -0.25 -13.77
N VAL A 132 8.81 -1.06 -12.73
CA VAL A 132 9.47 -2.38 -12.68
C VAL A 132 8.83 -3.29 -13.73
N TRP A 133 7.50 -3.30 -13.83
CA TRP A 133 6.77 -4.10 -14.81
C TRP A 133 7.15 -3.72 -16.26
N ILE A 134 7.26 -2.44 -16.56
CA ILE A 134 7.73 -1.97 -17.88
C ILE A 134 9.18 -2.40 -18.12
N ALA A 135 10.06 -2.19 -17.13
CA ALA A 135 11.49 -2.52 -17.26
C ALA A 135 11.72 -4.03 -17.41
N SER A 136 10.89 -4.87 -16.81
CA SER A 136 10.93 -6.33 -16.97
C SER A 136 10.30 -6.84 -18.28
N LYS A 137 9.93 -5.94 -19.19
CA LYS A 137 9.18 -6.26 -20.42
C LYS A 137 7.86 -6.98 -20.13
N LYS A 138 7.16 -6.53 -19.11
CA LYS A 138 5.86 -7.05 -18.65
C LYS A 138 5.91 -8.47 -18.08
N ALA A 139 7.07 -8.91 -17.57
CA ALA A 139 7.16 -10.16 -16.84
C ALA A 139 6.32 -10.11 -15.54
N PRO A 140 5.79 -11.25 -15.06
CA PRO A 140 5.09 -11.31 -13.79
C PRO A 140 5.95 -10.80 -12.64
N ILE A 141 5.39 -9.94 -11.79
CA ILE A 141 6.04 -9.40 -10.61
C ILE A 141 5.37 -9.97 -9.36
N MET A 142 6.17 -10.47 -8.44
CA MET A 142 5.73 -10.89 -7.11
C MET A 142 6.10 -9.83 -6.08
N GLU A 143 5.14 -9.29 -5.37
CA GLU A 143 5.35 -8.30 -4.32
C GLU A 143 5.80 -8.99 -3.03
N PHE A 144 7.05 -8.74 -2.59
CA PHE A 144 7.68 -9.33 -1.40
C PHE A 144 8.13 -8.26 -0.37
N GLY A 145 7.52 -7.09 -0.41
CA GLY A 145 7.92 -5.92 0.39
C GLY A 145 7.45 -5.92 1.84
N LEU A 146 6.51 -6.79 2.26
CA LEU A 146 5.89 -6.78 3.58
C LEU A 146 6.90 -6.61 4.72
N ARG A 147 7.94 -7.45 4.76
CA ARG A 147 8.94 -7.43 5.84
C ARG A 147 9.82 -6.18 5.88
N ARG A 148 9.72 -5.30 4.90
CA ARG A 148 10.50 -4.05 4.75
C ARG A 148 9.62 -2.80 4.71
N ALA A 149 8.31 -2.96 4.85
CA ALA A 149 7.37 -1.85 4.85
C ALA A 149 7.41 -1.10 6.19
N GLN A 150 6.89 0.12 6.18
CA GLN A 150 6.80 0.99 7.36
C GLN A 150 5.53 0.64 8.15
N GLY A 151 5.63 -0.39 8.98
CA GLY A 151 4.55 -0.90 9.80
C GLY A 151 3.55 -1.80 9.05
N PRO A 152 2.64 -2.47 9.79
CA PRO A 152 1.66 -3.39 9.20
C PRO A 152 0.67 -2.72 8.24
N ASP A 153 0.20 -1.55 8.56
CA ASP A 153 -0.70 -0.71 7.76
C ASP A 153 -0.02 -0.22 6.47
N GLY A 154 1.24 0.21 6.55
CA GLY A 154 2.05 0.49 5.38
C GLY A 154 2.25 -0.73 4.49
N ALA A 155 2.43 -1.93 5.08
CA ALA A 155 2.50 -3.18 4.32
C ALA A 155 1.19 -3.50 3.60
N MET A 156 0.04 -3.29 4.23
CA MET A 156 -1.28 -3.52 3.64
C MET A 156 -1.53 -2.58 2.47
N SER A 157 -1.32 -1.29 2.68
CA SER A 157 -1.46 -0.26 1.63
C SER A 157 -0.50 -0.50 0.46
N ALA A 158 0.76 -0.89 0.74
CA ALA A 158 1.74 -1.20 -0.29
C ALA A 158 1.36 -2.45 -1.11
N THR A 159 0.84 -3.50 -0.48
CA THR A 159 0.37 -4.71 -1.16
C THR A 159 -0.72 -4.39 -2.19
N ARG A 160 -1.74 -3.62 -1.78
CA ARG A 160 -2.83 -3.20 -2.66
C ARG A 160 -2.32 -2.32 -3.80
N ALA A 161 -1.54 -1.31 -3.48
CA ALA A 161 -0.99 -0.37 -4.45
C ALA A 161 -0.05 -1.05 -5.47
N ALA A 162 0.76 -2.02 -5.04
CA ALA A 162 1.59 -2.81 -5.95
C ALA A 162 0.74 -3.61 -6.94
N TYR A 163 -0.39 -4.16 -6.51
CA TYR A 163 -1.30 -4.89 -7.39
C TYR A 163 -1.92 -3.96 -8.44
N ILE A 164 -2.37 -2.77 -8.05
CA ILE A 164 -2.83 -1.71 -8.98
C ILE A 164 -1.71 -1.36 -9.98
N GLY A 165 -0.47 -1.27 -9.52
CA GLY A 165 0.70 -1.00 -10.36
C GLY A 165 1.15 -2.14 -11.28
N GLY A 166 0.48 -3.30 -11.26
CA GLY A 166 0.74 -4.43 -12.18
C GLY A 166 1.49 -5.61 -11.55
N SER A 167 1.57 -5.72 -10.22
CA SER A 167 2.04 -6.93 -9.55
C SER A 167 1.08 -8.09 -9.80
N SER A 168 1.61 -9.29 -10.06
CA SER A 168 0.81 -10.51 -10.29
C SER A 168 0.33 -11.17 -9.00
N GLY A 169 0.94 -10.85 -7.86
CA GLY A 169 0.62 -11.43 -6.57
C GLY A 169 1.49 -10.86 -5.46
N THR A 170 1.24 -11.32 -4.24
CA THR A 170 1.91 -10.85 -3.01
C THR A 170 2.27 -12.00 -2.09
N SER A 171 3.28 -11.81 -1.26
CA SER A 171 3.58 -12.69 -0.13
C SER A 171 2.79 -12.33 1.15
N ASN A 172 2.04 -11.23 1.12
CA ASN A 172 1.21 -10.78 2.22
C ASN A 172 -0.12 -11.54 2.22
N THR A 173 -0.22 -12.61 3.01
CA THR A 173 -1.41 -13.47 3.05
C THR A 173 -2.65 -12.74 3.55
N LEU A 174 -2.51 -11.77 4.48
CA LEU A 174 -3.62 -10.94 4.94
C LEU A 174 -4.09 -10.00 3.83
N GLY A 175 -3.17 -9.36 3.11
CA GLY A 175 -3.48 -8.52 1.95
C GLY A 175 -4.15 -9.33 0.84
N GLY A 176 -3.66 -10.54 0.56
CA GLY A 176 -4.30 -11.46 -0.38
C GLY A 176 -5.75 -11.77 0.01
N LYS A 177 -5.98 -12.07 1.29
CA LYS A 177 -7.34 -12.34 1.81
C LYS A 177 -8.29 -11.14 1.69
N LEU A 178 -7.83 -9.96 2.08
CA LEU A 178 -8.69 -8.76 2.15
C LEU A 178 -8.96 -8.14 0.76
N TYR A 179 -7.99 -8.18 -0.12
CA TYR A 179 -8.08 -7.52 -1.44
C TYR A 179 -8.26 -8.50 -2.61
N GLY A 180 -8.38 -9.80 -2.34
CA GLY A 180 -8.53 -10.82 -3.39
C GLY A 180 -7.29 -10.99 -4.28
N ILE A 181 -6.09 -10.60 -3.79
CA ILE A 181 -4.84 -10.67 -4.54
C ILE A 181 -4.26 -12.08 -4.44
N PRO A 182 -3.79 -12.69 -5.55
CA PRO A 182 -3.14 -14.00 -5.51
C PRO A 182 -1.96 -14.03 -4.54
N VAL A 183 -1.94 -15.03 -3.65
CA VAL A 183 -0.85 -15.21 -2.70
C VAL A 183 0.21 -16.09 -3.32
N MET A 184 1.45 -15.61 -3.33
CA MET A 184 2.60 -16.26 -3.90
C MET A 184 3.80 -16.12 -2.96
N GLY A 185 4.69 -17.08 -3.00
CA GLY A 185 5.90 -17.02 -2.16
C GLY A 185 6.83 -18.17 -2.41
N THR A 186 7.90 -18.18 -1.64
CA THR A 186 8.95 -19.21 -1.64
C THR A 186 9.33 -19.50 -0.21
N MET A 187 10.18 -20.51 0.00
CA MET A 187 10.85 -20.73 1.28
C MET A 187 11.77 -19.55 1.64
N ALA A 188 12.16 -19.43 2.89
CA ALA A 188 13.19 -18.50 3.36
C ALA A 188 14.55 -19.22 3.56
N HIS A 189 15.64 -18.44 3.67
CA HIS A 189 16.99 -18.98 3.92
C HIS A 189 17.05 -19.87 5.16
N ALA A 190 16.27 -19.55 6.21
CA ALA A 190 16.19 -20.35 7.43
C ALA A 190 15.77 -21.81 7.18
N TRP A 191 14.87 -22.06 6.21
CA TRP A 191 14.51 -23.41 5.80
C TRP A 191 15.73 -24.17 5.28
N ILE A 192 16.49 -23.56 4.39
CA ILE A 192 17.69 -24.19 3.78
C ILE A 192 18.75 -24.41 4.85
N MET A 193 18.99 -23.44 5.71
CA MET A 193 19.98 -23.52 6.78
C MET A 193 19.63 -24.51 7.89
N SER A 194 18.38 -24.92 8.02
CA SER A 194 17.93 -25.94 9.01
C SER A 194 18.09 -27.36 8.53
N HIS A 195 18.56 -27.59 7.29
CA HIS A 195 18.78 -28.92 6.72
C HIS A 195 20.29 -29.24 6.61
N PRO A 196 20.69 -30.51 6.52
CA PRO A 196 22.09 -30.91 6.39
C PRO A 196 22.77 -30.34 5.15
N SER A 197 22.01 -30.15 4.05
CA SER A 197 22.50 -29.53 2.82
C SER A 197 21.41 -28.78 2.10
N GLU A 198 21.79 -27.86 1.21
CA GLU A 198 20.86 -27.11 0.35
C GLU A 198 20.05 -28.05 -0.56
N LEU A 199 20.69 -29.11 -1.07
CA LEU A 199 20.03 -30.13 -1.91
C LEU A 199 18.95 -30.90 -1.12
N ASP A 200 19.22 -31.28 0.13
CA ASP A 200 18.24 -31.93 0.99
C ASP A 200 17.08 -30.99 1.31
N ALA A 201 17.37 -29.75 1.59
CA ALA A 201 16.35 -28.74 1.84
C ALA A 201 15.38 -28.57 0.65
N PHE A 202 15.90 -28.55 -0.58
CA PHE A 202 15.08 -28.47 -1.79
C PHE A 202 14.26 -29.73 -2.00
N ARG A 203 14.84 -30.91 -1.79
CA ARG A 203 14.14 -32.21 -1.90
C ARG A 203 12.99 -32.34 -0.90
N GLU A 204 13.22 -31.97 0.34
CA GLU A 204 12.16 -32.03 1.37
C GLU A 204 11.04 -31.00 1.06
N TYR A 205 11.38 -29.82 0.57
CA TYR A 205 10.36 -28.84 0.15
C TYR A 205 9.56 -29.35 -1.05
N ALA A 206 10.25 -29.90 -2.07
CA ALA A 206 9.63 -30.48 -3.26
C ALA A 206 8.71 -31.68 -2.94
N LYS A 207 9.05 -32.45 -1.92
CA LYS A 207 8.23 -33.57 -1.44
C LYS A 207 6.91 -33.09 -0.80
N ILE A 208 6.95 -31.95 -0.08
CA ILE A 208 5.78 -31.37 0.58
C ILE A 208 4.92 -30.60 -0.43
N TYR A 209 5.55 -29.87 -1.35
CA TYR A 209 4.87 -28.97 -2.31
C TYR A 209 5.25 -29.28 -3.78
N PRO A 210 5.00 -30.49 -4.29
CA PRO A 210 5.55 -30.90 -5.58
C PRO A 210 5.05 -30.10 -6.78
N GLN A 211 3.83 -29.55 -6.71
CA GLN A 211 3.23 -28.73 -7.79
C GLN A 211 3.52 -27.22 -7.67
N ASN A 212 3.99 -26.78 -6.50
CA ASN A 212 4.14 -25.36 -6.17
C ASN A 212 5.53 -25.06 -5.59
N SER A 213 6.54 -25.83 -5.97
CA SER A 213 7.90 -25.62 -5.49
C SER A 213 8.54 -24.41 -6.15
N VAL A 214 8.96 -23.44 -5.34
CA VAL A 214 9.79 -22.31 -5.76
C VAL A 214 11.03 -22.29 -4.86
N PHE A 215 12.21 -22.54 -5.43
CA PHE A 215 13.44 -22.69 -4.67
C PHE A 215 14.17 -21.36 -4.52
N LEU A 216 14.61 -21.06 -3.29
CA LEU A 216 15.47 -19.93 -2.97
C LEU A 216 16.92 -20.36 -3.14
N ILE A 217 17.59 -19.90 -4.19
CA ILE A 217 18.88 -20.43 -4.64
C ILE A 217 20.10 -19.61 -4.20
N ASP A 218 19.89 -18.54 -3.42
CA ASP A 218 20.94 -17.58 -3.04
C ASP A 218 21.37 -17.68 -1.55
N THR A 219 21.11 -18.81 -0.90
CA THR A 219 21.49 -19.01 0.51
C THR A 219 23.01 -19.06 0.68
N TYR A 220 23.71 -19.76 -0.18
CA TYR A 220 25.18 -19.92 -0.11
C TYR A 220 25.86 -19.33 -1.35
N ASP A 221 25.79 -20.03 -2.49
CA ASP A 221 26.35 -19.54 -3.77
C ASP A 221 25.36 -19.85 -4.89
N THR A 222 24.73 -18.80 -5.41
CA THR A 222 23.67 -18.90 -6.41
C THR A 222 24.10 -19.73 -7.64
N LEU A 223 25.30 -19.51 -8.17
CA LEU A 223 25.75 -20.10 -9.43
C LEU A 223 26.47 -21.45 -9.24
N LYS A 224 27.19 -21.63 -8.12
CA LYS A 224 27.96 -22.83 -7.88
C LYS A 224 27.14 -23.97 -7.27
N SER A 225 26.23 -23.64 -6.32
CA SER A 225 25.39 -24.63 -5.65
C SER A 225 23.90 -24.44 -5.95
N GLY A 226 23.34 -23.29 -5.67
CA GLY A 226 21.91 -23.07 -5.66
C GLY A 226 21.19 -23.47 -6.95
N ILE A 227 21.59 -22.92 -8.09
CA ILE A 227 20.96 -23.24 -9.38
C ILE A 227 21.16 -24.71 -9.77
N LYS A 228 22.32 -25.29 -9.47
CA LYS A 228 22.60 -26.69 -9.79
C LYS A 228 21.72 -27.64 -8.99
N ASN A 229 21.59 -27.38 -7.68
CA ASN A 229 20.72 -28.14 -6.79
C ASN A 229 19.25 -28.01 -7.17
N ALA A 230 18.81 -26.78 -7.55
CA ALA A 230 17.46 -26.56 -8.04
C ALA A 230 17.16 -27.32 -9.34
N ILE A 231 18.10 -27.36 -10.28
CA ILE A 231 17.97 -28.12 -11.53
C ILE A 231 17.89 -29.65 -11.25
N ILE A 232 18.68 -30.17 -10.31
CA ILE A 232 18.61 -31.57 -9.93
C ILE A 232 17.21 -31.91 -9.43
N VAL A 233 16.70 -31.16 -8.45
CA VAL A 233 15.38 -31.41 -7.87
C VAL A 233 14.25 -31.15 -8.85
N GLY A 234 14.38 -30.13 -9.72
CA GLY A 234 13.43 -29.87 -10.80
C GLY A 234 13.30 -31.07 -11.75
N LYS A 235 14.43 -31.68 -12.15
CA LYS A 235 14.40 -32.91 -12.97
C LYS A 235 13.77 -34.09 -12.23
N GLU A 236 14.09 -34.28 -10.94
CA GLU A 236 13.46 -35.30 -10.10
C GLU A 236 11.92 -35.13 -10.01
N LEU A 237 11.42 -33.87 -10.00
CA LEU A 237 10.00 -33.58 -10.04
C LEU A 237 9.40 -33.90 -11.40
N GLN A 238 10.06 -33.53 -12.50
CA GLN A 238 9.61 -33.85 -13.86
C GLN A 238 9.54 -35.35 -14.12
N GLU A 239 10.52 -36.13 -13.65
CA GLU A 239 10.50 -37.59 -13.74
C GLU A 239 9.33 -38.25 -12.98
N LYS A 240 8.84 -37.57 -11.93
CA LYS A 240 7.62 -37.95 -11.19
C LYS A 240 6.34 -37.45 -11.80
N GLY A 241 6.40 -36.76 -12.96
CA GLY A 241 5.25 -36.25 -13.69
C GLY A 241 4.73 -34.89 -13.22
N TYR A 242 5.47 -34.16 -12.38
CA TYR A 242 5.12 -32.81 -11.98
C TYR A 242 5.64 -31.78 -12.99
N ASN A 243 4.87 -30.71 -13.18
CA ASN A 243 5.27 -29.60 -14.04
C ASN A 243 6.14 -28.62 -13.23
N PHE A 244 7.44 -28.54 -13.55
CA PHE A 244 8.41 -27.71 -12.84
C PHE A 244 9.26 -26.94 -13.86
#